data_a26a0a9991814b682473374108896337
#
_entry.id   a26a0a9991814b682473374108896337
#
_cell.length_a   1.000
_cell.length_b   1.000
_cell.length_c   1.000
_cell.angle_alpha   90.00
_cell.angle_beta   90.00
_cell.angle_gamma   90.00
#
_symmetry.space_group_name_H-M   'P 1'
#
loop_
_entity.id
_entity.type
_entity.pdbx_description
1 polymer ?
#
loop_
_entity_poly.entity_id
_entity_poly.type
_entity_poly.pdbx_seq_one_letter_code
_entity_poly.pdbx_strand_id
1 'polypeptide(L)'
;MALSPYHFHRVYKAVTGETPAATVRRLRLENIARQLFFAANADITTLALEHGYASSQALAKAFRAHFGMTARDIRACRDFESWMQSMQNSKIGYLLHKNGHAAHAGNGDTAPVINPQEQAMTTDMQTTTLAPCTVAYIRVTGEYGKNYEPATNCLYQWAGAHGLADGECLFIYLDSPEITPADKCRTDICLTVPDDTATGNGIEKRHLPGGSYALIRRSVTDPAQYLVYWEEIMSAVIAAQLEIDDRPCFEQYHHYDAATGKADVSFCVAVVL
;
A
#
# COMPACT_ATOMS: atom_id res chain seq x y z
N MET A 1 8.21 19.10 -0.46
CA MET A 1 7.53 18.37 0.63
C MET A 1 7.99 16.92 0.62
N ALA A 2 8.41 16.32 1.72
CA ALA A 2 8.88 14.95 1.75
C ALA A 2 7.73 14.07 2.25
N LEU A 3 7.16 13.22 1.38
CA LEU A 3 6.17 12.22 1.78
C LEU A 3 6.80 11.23 2.78
N SER A 4 6.05 10.82 3.79
CA SER A 4 6.49 9.72 4.63
C SER A 4 6.65 8.45 3.78
N PRO A 5 7.56 7.51 4.13
CA PRO A 5 7.71 6.25 3.39
C PRO A 5 6.39 5.49 3.22
N TYR A 6 5.53 5.52 4.22
CA TYR A 6 4.21 4.91 4.20
C TYR A 6 3.30 5.51 3.12
N HIS A 7 3.19 6.84 3.05
CA HIS A 7 2.40 7.53 2.04
C HIS A 7 2.97 7.33 0.64
N PHE A 8 4.30 7.47 0.48
CA PHE A 8 4.95 7.25 -0.80
C PHE A 8 4.60 5.91 -1.42
N HIS A 9 4.68 4.81 -0.64
CA HIS A 9 4.38 3.47 -1.15
C HIS A 9 2.93 3.32 -1.60
N ARG A 10 1.97 3.84 -0.84
CA ARG A 10 0.55 3.78 -1.22
C ARG A 10 0.25 4.58 -2.46
N VAL A 11 0.72 5.82 -2.52
CA VAL A 11 0.56 6.67 -3.71
C VAL A 11 1.21 6.03 -4.93
N TYR A 12 2.45 5.56 -4.77
CA TYR A 12 3.18 4.91 -5.85
C TYR A 12 2.40 3.71 -6.41
N LYS A 13 1.93 2.80 -5.53
CA LYS A 13 1.16 1.63 -5.93
C LYS A 13 -0.16 2.01 -6.60
N ALA A 14 -0.88 3.00 -6.08
CA ALA A 14 -2.14 3.45 -6.65
C ALA A 14 -1.96 4.08 -8.04
N VAL A 15 -0.84 4.81 -8.27
CA VAL A 15 -0.53 5.43 -9.57
C VAL A 15 0.01 4.42 -10.57
N THR A 16 0.93 3.52 -10.15
CA THR A 16 1.66 2.63 -11.05
C THR A 16 1.09 1.22 -11.13
N GLY A 17 0.17 0.86 -10.22
CA GLY A 17 -0.38 -0.48 -10.09
C GLY A 17 0.57 -1.49 -9.43
N GLU A 18 1.78 -1.09 -9.10
CA GLU A 18 2.79 -1.95 -8.46
C GLU A 18 3.55 -1.22 -7.36
N THR A 19 4.15 -1.97 -6.44
CA THR A 19 4.94 -1.37 -5.37
C THR A 19 6.31 -0.91 -5.87
N PRO A 20 6.98 0.07 -5.23
CA PRO A 20 8.35 0.45 -5.57
C PRO A 20 9.31 -0.73 -5.61
N ALA A 21 9.19 -1.67 -4.65
CA ALA A 21 10.01 -2.88 -4.62
C ALA A 21 9.71 -3.82 -5.81
N ALA A 22 8.43 -3.95 -6.21
CA ALA A 22 8.04 -4.71 -7.39
C ALA A 22 8.57 -4.05 -8.66
N THR A 23 8.47 -2.71 -8.79
CA THR A 23 9.05 -1.95 -9.89
C THR A 23 10.55 -2.16 -10.00
N VAL A 24 11.30 -2.01 -8.90
CA VAL A 24 12.75 -2.24 -8.88
C VAL A 24 13.08 -3.67 -9.30
N ARG A 25 12.33 -4.66 -8.79
CA ARG A 25 12.52 -6.07 -9.17
C ARG A 25 12.26 -6.29 -10.66
N ARG A 26 11.18 -5.74 -11.18
CA ARG A 26 10.81 -5.81 -12.60
C ARG A 26 11.89 -5.19 -13.48
N LEU A 27 12.29 -3.95 -13.20
CA LEU A 27 13.32 -3.25 -13.98
C LEU A 27 14.67 -3.99 -13.96
N ARG A 28 15.04 -4.59 -12.83
CA ARG A 28 16.25 -5.43 -12.76
C ARG A 28 16.14 -6.65 -13.68
N LEU A 29 15.00 -7.36 -13.64
CA LEU A 29 14.79 -8.54 -14.48
C LEU A 29 14.73 -8.18 -15.96
N GLU A 30 14.07 -7.09 -16.34
CA GLU A 30 14.03 -6.58 -17.71
C GLU A 30 15.42 -6.18 -18.22
N ASN A 31 16.23 -5.55 -17.37
CA ASN A 31 17.60 -5.20 -17.73
C ASN A 31 18.49 -6.43 -17.96
N ILE A 32 18.38 -7.44 -17.06
CA ILE A 32 19.08 -8.72 -17.26
C ILE A 32 18.60 -9.41 -18.54
N ALA A 33 17.28 -9.43 -18.80
CA ALA A 33 16.71 -10.02 -20.01
C ALA A 33 17.27 -9.34 -21.29
N ARG A 34 17.36 -8.02 -21.27
CA ARG A 34 17.96 -7.24 -22.36
C ARG A 34 19.43 -7.59 -22.56
N GLN A 35 20.20 -7.67 -21.48
CA GLN A 35 21.62 -8.04 -21.56
C GLN A 35 21.80 -9.48 -22.09
N LEU A 36 20.97 -10.43 -21.67
CA LEU A 36 20.98 -11.80 -22.18
C LEU A 36 20.60 -11.90 -23.65
N PHE A 37 19.71 -11.03 -24.13
CA PHE A 37 19.31 -10.97 -25.54
C PHE A 37 20.44 -10.42 -26.43
N PHE A 38 21.06 -9.31 -26.01
CA PHE A 38 22.08 -8.65 -26.82
C PHE A 38 23.51 -9.24 -26.67
N ALA A 39 23.80 -9.85 -25.51
CA ALA A 39 25.09 -10.45 -25.21
C ALA A 39 24.94 -11.95 -24.95
N ALA A 40 24.88 -12.73 -26.03
CA ALA A 40 24.67 -14.18 -25.98
C ALA A 40 25.67 -14.93 -25.08
N ASN A 41 26.88 -14.39 -24.88
CA ASN A 41 27.95 -14.97 -24.08
C ASN A 41 28.03 -14.45 -22.62
N ALA A 42 27.10 -13.57 -22.21
CA ALA A 42 27.12 -13.05 -20.84
C ALA A 42 26.95 -14.20 -19.82
N ASP A 43 27.82 -14.23 -18.81
CA ASP A 43 27.70 -15.24 -17.75
C ASP A 43 26.51 -14.95 -16.83
N ILE A 44 25.60 -15.93 -16.71
CA ILE A 44 24.37 -15.78 -15.93
C ILE A 44 24.66 -15.59 -14.44
N THR A 45 25.74 -16.19 -13.93
CA THR A 45 26.12 -16.06 -12.52
C THR A 45 26.61 -14.66 -12.22
N THR A 46 27.45 -14.11 -13.09
CA THR A 46 27.94 -12.74 -13.00
C THR A 46 26.77 -11.75 -13.07
N LEU A 47 25.88 -11.90 -14.04
CA LEU A 47 24.68 -11.06 -14.15
C LEU A 47 23.77 -11.12 -12.90
N ALA A 48 23.59 -12.32 -12.33
CA ALA A 48 22.82 -12.48 -11.12
C ALA A 48 23.41 -11.65 -9.96
N LEU A 49 24.71 -11.76 -9.74
CA LEU A 49 25.41 -11.06 -8.66
C LEU A 49 25.43 -9.54 -8.88
N GLU A 50 25.72 -9.06 -10.09
CA GLU A 50 25.73 -7.64 -10.44
C GLU A 50 24.35 -6.97 -10.23
N HIS A 51 23.27 -7.72 -10.44
CA HIS A 51 21.92 -7.24 -10.26
C HIS A 51 21.32 -7.54 -8.86
N GLY A 52 22.17 -7.99 -7.90
CA GLY A 52 21.80 -8.15 -6.50
C GLY A 52 21.01 -9.43 -6.19
N TYR A 53 21.14 -10.48 -7.02
CA TYR A 53 20.65 -11.82 -6.72
C TYR A 53 21.74 -12.63 -6.00
N ALA A 54 21.36 -13.39 -4.99
CA ALA A 54 22.30 -14.20 -4.21
C ALA A 54 22.96 -15.33 -5.01
N SER A 55 22.37 -15.77 -6.12
CA SER A 55 22.86 -16.82 -6.99
C SER A 55 22.14 -16.85 -8.34
N SER A 56 22.72 -17.56 -9.32
CA SER A 56 22.06 -17.84 -10.61
C SER A 56 20.76 -18.63 -10.45
N GLN A 57 20.63 -19.46 -9.41
CA GLN A 57 19.39 -20.19 -9.09
C GLN A 57 18.29 -19.25 -8.59
N ALA A 58 18.65 -18.29 -7.73
CA ALA A 58 17.71 -17.25 -7.27
C ALA A 58 17.19 -16.40 -8.44
N LEU A 59 18.10 -16.02 -9.35
CA LEU A 59 17.73 -15.34 -10.59
C LEU A 59 16.81 -16.21 -11.45
N ALA A 60 17.13 -17.49 -11.67
CA ALA A 60 16.33 -18.40 -12.49
C ALA A 60 14.89 -18.56 -11.94
N LYS A 61 14.73 -18.63 -10.61
CA LYS A 61 13.42 -18.66 -9.96
C LYS A 61 12.65 -17.35 -10.22
N ALA A 62 13.31 -16.20 -10.08
CA ALA A 62 12.70 -14.90 -10.32
C ALA A 62 12.32 -14.71 -11.79
N PHE A 63 13.16 -15.16 -12.73
CA PHE A 63 12.88 -15.13 -14.16
C PHE A 63 11.64 -15.94 -14.55
N ARG A 64 11.54 -17.20 -14.07
CA ARG A 64 10.35 -18.03 -14.32
C ARG A 64 9.08 -17.42 -13.72
N ALA A 65 9.19 -16.86 -12.52
CA ALA A 65 8.05 -16.24 -11.87
C ALA A 65 7.57 -14.99 -12.61
N HIS A 66 8.51 -14.24 -13.22
CA HIS A 66 8.22 -12.96 -13.87
C HIS A 66 7.86 -13.12 -15.34
N PHE A 67 8.66 -13.82 -16.11
CA PHE A 67 8.50 -13.96 -17.57
C PHE A 67 7.83 -15.28 -17.99
N GLY A 68 7.68 -16.26 -17.11
CA GLY A 68 7.30 -17.63 -17.47
C GLY A 68 8.37 -18.39 -18.24
N MET A 69 9.53 -17.80 -18.44
CA MET A 69 10.65 -18.27 -19.29
C MET A 69 11.94 -18.42 -18.47
N THR A 70 12.91 -19.16 -19.03
CA THR A 70 14.25 -19.22 -18.46
C THR A 70 15.19 -18.24 -19.16
N ALA A 71 16.34 -17.93 -18.53
CA ALA A 71 17.38 -17.14 -19.16
C ALA A 71 17.92 -17.76 -20.49
N ARG A 72 17.84 -19.10 -20.59
CA ARG A 72 18.22 -19.82 -21.82
C ARG A 72 17.21 -19.58 -22.94
N ASP A 73 15.91 -19.54 -22.61
CA ASP A 73 14.86 -19.31 -23.59
C ASP A 73 14.98 -17.89 -24.17
N ILE A 74 15.30 -16.91 -23.32
CA ILE A 74 15.55 -15.51 -23.78
C ILE A 74 16.75 -15.46 -24.74
N ARG A 75 17.84 -16.16 -24.43
CA ARG A 75 19.01 -16.26 -25.35
C ARG A 75 18.68 -16.94 -26.67
N ALA A 76 17.69 -17.83 -26.67
CA ALA A 76 17.28 -18.54 -27.88
C ALA A 76 16.35 -17.70 -28.77
N CYS A 77 15.79 -16.59 -28.26
CA CYS A 77 15.02 -15.64 -29.07
C CYS A 77 15.94 -15.02 -30.15
N ARG A 78 15.57 -15.15 -31.44
CA ARG A 78 16.42 -14.74 -32.56
C ARG A 78 16.12 -13.34 -33.08
N ASP A 79 14.98 -12.78 -32.72
CA ASP A 79 14.56 -11.46 -33.15
C ASP A 79 13.91 -10.69 -31.99
N PHE A 80 14.00 -9.37 -32.09
CA PHE A 80 13.50 -8.45 -31.08
C PHE A 80 11.97 -8.47 -30.96
N GLU A 81 11.28 -8.79 -32.02
CA GLU A 81 9.82 -8.81 -32.11
C GLU A 81 9.26 -10.02 -31.33
N SER A 82 9.82 -11.22 -31.53
CA SER A 82 9.53 -12.43 -30.76
C SER A 82 9.83 -12.24 -29.27
N TRP A 83 10.92 -11.55 -28.95
CA TRP A 83 11.28 -11.21 -27.59
C TRP A 83 10.27 -10.24 -26.96
N MET A 84 9.92 -9.15 -27.65
CA MET A 84 8.91 -8.18 -27.20
C MET A 84 7.54 -8.84 -27.01
N GLN A 85 7.13 -9.72 -27.91
CA GLN A 85 5.87 -10.44 -27.83
C GLN A 85 5.84 -11.41 -26.63
N SER A 86 6.96 -12.06 -26.33
CA SER A 86 7.13 -12.87 -25.11
C SER A 86 7.01 -12.04 -23.84
N MET A 87 7.53 -10.81 -23.87
CA MET A 87 7.46 -9.86 -22.74
C MET A 87 6.05 -9.30 -22.56
N GLN A 88 5.31 -9.03 -23.64
CA GLN A 88 3.91 -8.56 -23.59
C GLN A 88 2.94 -9.64 -23.10
N ASN A 89 3.22 -10.90 -23.39
CA ASN A 89 2.44 -12.05 -22.92
C ASN A 89 2.74 -12.44 -21.46
N SER A 90 3.74 -11.84 -20.84
CA SER A 90 4.00 -11.98 -19.42
C SER A 90 2.88 -11.32 -18.59
N LYS A 91 2.66 -11.79 -17.35
CA LYS A 91 1.64 -11.20 -16.45
C LYS A 91 1.71 -9.67 -16.33
N ILE A 92 2.81 -9.05 -16.70
CA ILE A 92 3.07 -7.62 -16.61
C ILE A 92 2.59 -6.88 -17.85
N GLY A 93 2.70 -7.44 -19.05
CA GLY A 93 2.05 -6.88 -20.24
C GLY A 93 0.56 -6.68 -20.01
N TYR A 94 -0.08 -7.62 -19.34
CA TYR A 94 -1.49 -7.53 -18.97
C TYR A 94 -1.77 -6.38 -17.96
N LEU A 95 -0.89 -6.17 -16.97
CA LEU A 95 -1.05 -5.09 -15.99
C LEU A 95 -0.77 -3.70 -16.56
N LEU A 96 0.19 -3.58 -17.46
CA LEU A 96 0.49 -2.31 -18.17
C LEU A 96 -0.63 -1.91 -19.13
N HIS A 97 -1.26 -2.88 -19.81
CA HIS A 97 -2.45 -2.63 -20.63
C HIS A 97 -3.67 -2.24 -19.77
N LYS A 98 -3.80 -2.77 -18.58
CA LYS A 98 -4.92 -2.46 -17.69
C LYS A 98 -4.83 -1.05 -17.10
N ASN A 99 -3.63 -0.47 -17.00
CA ASN A 99 -3.40 0.85 -16.40
C ASN A 99 -3.24 1.99 -17.42
N GLY A 100 -3.67 1.80 -18.67
CA GLY A 100 -3.93 2.91 -19.60
C GLY A 100 -2.73 3.65 -20.18
N HIS A 101 -1.51 3.11 -20.13
CA HIS A 101 -0.40 3.63 -20.94
C HIS A 101 -0.41 2.99 -22.33
N ALA A 102 -1.30 3.52 -23.20
CA ALA A 102 -1.35 3.17 -24.61
C ALA A 102 -0.12 3.75 -25.32
N ALA A 103 0.87 2.91 -25.60
CA ALA A 103 1.77 3.17 -26.71
C ALA A 103 1.05 2.71 -27.99
N HIS A 104 0.89 3.62 -28.96
CA HIS A 104 0.29 3.36 -30.25
C HIS A 104 0.94 2.16 -30.95
N ALA A 105 0.15 1.13 -31.24
CA ALA A 105 0.37 0.24 -32.36
C ALA A 105 -0.98 -0.28 -32.82
N GLY A 106 -1.26 -0.07 -34.10
CA GLY A 106 -2.56 -0.33 -34.70
C GLY A 106 -2.83 -1.81 -34.99
N ASN A 107 -4.10 -2.02 -35.25
CA ASN A 107 -4.80 -3.14 -35.88
C ASN A 107 -5.27 -4.31 -35.02
N GLY A 108 -6.57 -4.24 -34.73
CA GLY A 108 -7.54 -5.32 -35.01
C GLY A 108 -7.57 -6.48 -34.03
N ASP A 109 -8.21 -6.30 -32.89
CA ASP A 109 -9.26 -7.23 -32.42
C ASP A 109 -9.99 -6.60 -31.22
N THR A 110 -11.32 -6.61 -31.30
CA THR A 110 -12.21 -5.97 -30.34
C THR A 110 -12.31 -6.78 -29.06
N ALA A 111 -11.36 -6.51 -28.11
CA ALA A 111 -11.64 -6.73 -26.71
C ALA A 111 -12.42 -5.53 -26.15
N PRO A 112 -13.37 -5.69 -25.23
CA PRO A 112 -14.15 -4.56 -24.74
C PRO A 112 -13.22 -3.54 -24.12
N VAL A 113 -13.20 -2.35 -24.72
CA VAL A 113 -12.57 -1.16 -24.17
C VAL A 113 -13.35 -0.81 -22.92
N ILE A 114 -12.86 -1.21 -21.76
CA ILE A 114 -13.37 -0.74 -20.48
C ILE A 114 -12.87 0.70 -20.37
N ASN A 115 -13.79 1.62 -20.62
CA ASN A 115 -13.57 3.06 -20.49
C ASN A 115 -13.11 3.36 -19.07
N PRO A 116 -11.95 4.02 -18.83
CA PRO A 116 -11.50 4.42 -17.49
C PRO A 116 -12.51 5.31 -16.76
N GLN A 117 -13.42 5.95 -17.50
CA GLN A 117 -14.53 6.76 -16.95
C GLN A 117 -15.69 5.91 -16.43
N GLU A 118 -15.84 4.64 -16.82
CA GLU A 118 -16.88 3.74 -16.30
C GLU A 118 -16.46 3.00 -15.01
N GLN A 119 -15.19 3.02 -14.64
CA GLN A 119 -14.69 2.58 -13.32
C GLN A 119 -14.57 3.72 -12.30
N ALA A 120 -15.04 4.90 -12.60
CA ALA A 120 -15.50 5.80 -11.56
C ALA A 120 -16.75 5.15 -10.93
N MET A 121 -16.58 4.04 -10.22
CA MET A 121 -17.47 3.71 -9.13
C MET A 121 -17.59 5.01 -8.35
N THR A 122 -18.79 5.52 -8.23
CA THR A 122 -19.09 6.69 -7.40
C THR A 122 -18.66 6.33 -5.98
N THR A 123 -17.36 6.47 -5.72
CA THR A 123 -16.81 6.32 -4.38
C THR A 123 -17.46 7.44 -3.60
N ASP A 124 -18.20 7.13 -2.57
CA ASP A 124 -18.79 8.09 -1.64
C ASP A 124 -17.73 8.76 -0.75
N MET A 125 -16.54 8.99 -1.34
CA MET A 125 -15.46 9.74 -0.71
C MET A 125 -15.93 11.15 -0.41
N GLN A 126 -15.72 11.55 0.83
CA GLN A 126 -16.01 12.88 1.33
C GLN A 126 -14.72 13.57 1.73
N THR A 127 -14.66 14.87 1.58
CA THR A 127 -13.60 15.70 2.15
C THR A 127 -14.17 16.48 3.34
N THR A 128 -13.42 16.50 4.44
CA THR A 128 -13.80 17.21 5.67
C THR A 128 -12.58 17.87 6.29
N THR A 129 -12.82 18.87 7.12
CA THR A 129 -11.77 19.46 7.95
C THR A 129 -11.93 18.95 9.36
N LEU A 130 -10.92 18.24 9.85
CA LEU A 130 -10.84 17.76 11.22
C LEU A 130 -10.17 18.83 12.09
N ALA A 131 -10.67 19.01 13.30
CA ALA A 131 -10.03 19.87 14.30
C ALA A 131 -8.73 19.18 14.81
N PRO A 132 -7.71 19.95 15.22
CA PRO A 132 -6.58 19.38 15.93
C PRO A 132 -7.06 18.73 17.23
N CYS A 133 -6.44 17.62 17.60
CA CYS A 133 -6.78 16.91 18.83
C CYS A 133 -5.55 16.31 19.48
N THR A 134 -5.65 16.04 20.78
CA THR A 134 -4.65 15.28 21.51
C THR A 134 -5.13 13.84 21.68
N VAL A 135 -4.22 12.89 21.47
CA VAL A 135 -4.51 11.47 21.67
C VAL A 135 -3.58 10.86 22.72
N ALA A 136 -4.16 10.03 23.59
CA ALA A 136 -3.42 9.08 24.39
C ALA A 136 -3.29 7.78 23.58
N TYR A 137 -2.11 7.15 23.58
CA TYR A 137 -1.90 5.98 22.73
C TYR A 137 -0.99 4.93 23.39
N ILE A 138 -1.16 3.70 22.92
CA ILE A 138 -0.23 2.60 23.13
C ILE A 138 0.32 2.17 21.77
N ARG A 139 1.64 2.07 21.66
CA ARG A 139 2.30 1.59 20.45
C ARG A 139 2.43 0.09 20.48
N VAL A 140 1.91 -0.56 19.43
CA VAL A 140 2.12 -1.98 19.14
C VAL A 140 3.16 -2.10 18.03
N THR A 141 4.17 -2.95 18.24
CA THR A 141 5.15 -3.30 17.21
C THR A 141 4.92 -4.76 16.81
N GLY A 142 4.75 -5.00 15.52
CA GLY A 142 4.47 -6.32 14.97
C GLY A 142 3.64 -6.25 13.69
N GLU A 143 3.22 -7.41 13.20
CA GLU A 143 2.38 -7.53 12.01
C GLU A 143 1.04 -6.81 12.22
N TYR A 144 0.64 -6.01 11.24
CA TYR A 144 -0.61 -5.26 11.28
C TYR A 144 -1.83 -6.19 11.45
N GLY A 145 -2.76 -5.78 12.30
CA GLY A 145 -3.93 -6.57 12.68
C GLY A 145 -3.68 -7.65 13.74
N LYS A 146 -2.43 -7.82 14.21
CA LYS A 146 -2.11 -8.81 15.24
C LYS A 146 -1.71 -8.17 16.57
N ASN A 147 -2.09 -8.83 17.66
CA ASN A 147 -1.75 -8.43 19.04
C ASN A 147 -2.29 -7.05 19.45
N TYR A 148 -3.36 -6.58 18.84
CA TYR A 148 -3.98 -5.30 19.18
C TYR A 148 -4.86 -5.39 20.43
N GLU A 149 -5.51 -6.53 20.66
CA GLU A 149 -6.46 -6.72 21.76
C GLU A 149 -5.88 -6.40 23.15
N PRO A 150 -4.69 -6.89 23.56
CA PRO A 150 -4.11 -6.54 24.85
C PRO A 150 -3.85 -5.04 25.01
N ALA A 151 -3.35 -4.38 23.98
CA ALA A 151 -3.07 -2.95 23.97
C ALA A 151 -4.35 -2.12 24.02
N THR A 152 -5.36 -2.50 23.23
CA THR A 152 -6.68 -1.88 23.23
C THR A 152 -7.35 -2.00 24.61
N ASN A 153 -7.35 -3.20 25.19
CA ASN A 153 -7.91 -3.43 26.53
C ASN A 153 -7.20 -2.59 27.60
N CYS A 154 -5.87 -2.51 27.55
CA CYS A 154 -5.09 -1.68 28.48
C CYS A 154 -5.44 -0.19 28.35
N LEU A 155 -5.51 0.32 27.10
CA LEU A 155 -5.86 1.70 26.84
C LEU A 155 -7.28 2.04 27.34
N TYR A 156 -8.27 1.18 27.07
CA TYR A 156 -9.64 1.41 27.49
C TYR A 156 -9.83 1.24 29.02
N GLN A 157 -9.10 0.33 29.67
CA GLN A 157 -9.10 0.23 31.14
C GLN A 157 -8.57 1.52 31.78
N TRP A 158 -7.44 2.04 31.25
CA TRP A 158 -6.90 3.32 31.71
C TRP A 158 -7.89 4.47 31.46
N ALA A 159 -8.43 4.56 30.25
CA ALA A 159 -9.39 5.60 29.90
C ALA A 159 -10.66 5.54 30.78
N GLY A 160 -11.18 4.36 31.04
CA GLY A 160 -12.33 4.16 31.94
C GLY A 160 -12.05 4.63 33.37
N ALA A 161 -10.85 4.35 33.88
CA ALA A 161 -10.45 4.82 35.23
C ALA A 161 -10.32 6.35 35.33
N HIS A 162 -10.15 7.04 34.18
CA HIS A 162 -10.02 8.50 34.10
C HIS A 162 -11.26 9.20 33.53
N GLY A 163 -12.34 8.46 33.24
CA GLY A 163 -13.56 9.02 32.65
C GLY A 163 -13.38 9.47 31.19
N LEU A 164 -12.45 8.85 30.45
CA LEU A 164 -12.06 9.21 29.08
C LEU A 164 -12.41 8.14 28.03
N ALA A 165 -13.22 7.12 28.41
CA ALA A 165 -13.53 5.99 27.53
C ALA A 165 -14.41 6.36 26.33
N ASP A 166 -15.06 7.52 26.33
CA ASP A 166 -15.90 8.03 25.25
C ASP A 166 -15.08 8.76 24.16
N GLY A 167 -13.76 8.81 24.28
CA GLY A 167 -12.87 9.37 23.26
C GLY A 167 -12.95 8.63 21.93
N GLU A 168 -12.69 9.35 20.84
CA GLU A 168 -12.65 8.74 19.50
C GLU A 168 -11.47 7.76 19.39
N CYS A 169 -11.74 6.57 18.87
CA CYS A 169 -10.73 5.51 18.71
C CYS A 169 -10.09 5.62 17.33
N LEU A 170 -8.76 5.81 17.29
CA LEU A 170 -7.99 5.94 16.06
C LEU A 170 -6.87 4.90 16.02
N PHE A 171 -6.65 4.30 14.85
CA PHE A 171 -5.52 3.43 14.58
C PHE A 171 -4.61 4.08 13.54
N ILE A 172 -3.40 4.45 13.95
CA ILE A 172 -2.43 5.15 13.10
C ILE A 172 -1.31 4.20 12.73
N TYR A 173 -1.14 3.96 11.44
CA TYR A 173 -0.11 3.09 10.89
C TYR A 173 1.11 3.91 10.50
N LEU A 174 2.27 3.61 11.11
CA LEU A 174 3.48 4.43 10.96
C LEU A 174 4.43 3.92 9.89
N ASP A 175 4.31 2.67 9.51
CA ASP A 175 5.25 2.00 8.62
C ASP A 175 4.53 1.37 7.42
N SER A 176 5.27 1.18 6.31
CA SER A 176 4.77 0.40 5.18
C SER A 176 5.20 -1.06 5.34
N PRO A 177 4.26 -2.03 5.38
CA PRO A 177 4.62 -3.45 5.49
C PRO A 177 5.36 -3.98 4.27
N GLU A 178 5.44 -3.21 3.19
CA GLU A 178 6.18 -3.57 1.98
C GLU A 178 7.68 -3.27 2.08
N ILE A 179 8.08 -2.37 3.00
CA ILE A 179 9.47 -1.98 3.23
C ILE A 179 9.94 -2.43 4.61
N THR A 180 9.05 -2.26 5.60
CA THR A 180 9.37 -2.58 6.99
C THR A 180 9.01 -4.04 7.22
N PRO A 181 9.93 -4.87 7.74
CA PRO A 181 9.59 -6.22 8.15
C PRO A 181 8.37 -6.25 9.05
N ALA A 182 7.48 -7.22 8.86
CA ALA A 182 6.19 -7.28 9.56
C ALA A 182 6.34 -7.23 11.09
N ASP A 183 7.38 -7.86 11.62
CA ASP A 183 7.72 -7.86 13.05
C ASP A 183 8.20 -6.51 13.60
N LYS A 184 8.45 -5.53 12.71
CA LYS A 184 8.92 -4.18 13.05
C LYS A 184 7.93 -3.08 12.70
N CYS A 185 6.79 -3.41 12.07
CA CYS A 185 5.74 -2.44 11.80
C CYS A 185 5.13 -1.91 13.09
N ARG A 186 4.81 -0.62 13.11
CA ARG A 186 4.29 0.06 14.30
C ARG A 186 2.90 0.59 14.05
N THR A 187 2.01 0.33 15.01
CA THR A 187 0.66 0.89 15.05
C THR A 187 0.47 1.63 16.37
N ASP A 188 0.02 2.86 16.33
CA ASP A 188 -0.44 3.57 17.50
C ASP A 188 -1.95 3.37 17.64
N ILE A 189 -2.38 2.72 18.71
CA ILE A 189 -3.79 2.58 19.09
C ILE A 189 -4.10 3.74 20.00
N CYS A 190 -5.02 4.62 19.59
CA CYS A 190 -5.22 5.93 20.16
C CYS A 190 -6.65 6.12 20.64
N LEU A 191 -6.81 6.94 21.70
CA LEU A 191 -8.08 7.57 22.09
C LEU A 191 -7.88 9.09 22.16
N THR A 192 -8.83 9.85 21.64
CA THR A 192 -8.81 11.31 21.82
C THR A 192 -9.05 11.66 23.29
N VAL A 193 -8.24 12.60 23.79
CA VAL A 193 -8.28 13.04 25.20
C VAL A 193 -8.11 14.56 25.30
N PRO A 194 -8.53 15.20 26.39
CA PRO A 194 -8.19 16.60 26.66
C PRO A 194 -6.68 16.84 26.68
N ASP A 195 -6.25 18.03 26.28
CA ASP A 195 -4.82 18.38 26.13
C ASP A 195 -4.03 18.26 27.43
N ASP A 196 -4.67 18.55 28.56
CA ASP A 196 -4.10 18.53 29.92
C ASP A 196 -4.09 17.14 30.55
N THR A 197 -4.60 16.10 29.84
CA THR A 197 -4.65 14.73 30.36
C THR A 197 -3.26 14.23 30.74
N ALA A 198 -3.09 13.80 31.98
CA ALA A 198 -1.88 13.15 32.45
C ALA A 198 -1.83 11.71 31.96
N THR A 199 -0.70 11.30 31.41
CA THR A 199 -0.45 9.92 30.97
C THR A 199 0.72 9.28 31.72
N GLY A 200 0.85 7.97 31.66
CA GLY A 200 1.89 7.19 32.29
C GLY A 200 1.63 5.71 32.15
N ASN A 201 2.45 4.85 32.79
CA ASN A 201 2.27 3.39 32.80
C ASN A 201 2.22 2.76 31.39
N GLY A 202 3.07 3.25 30.47
CA GLY A 202 3.14 2.74 29.10
C GLY A 202 2.14 3.39 28.13
N ILE A 203 1.34 4.36 28.60
CA ILE A 203 0.47 5.18 27.77
C ILE A 203 1.19 6.50 27.49
N GLU A 204 1.36 6.80 26.25
CA GLU A 204 1.97 8.02 25.75
C GLU A 204 0.92 9.00 25.23
N LYS A 205 1.30 10.23 25.03
CA LYS A 205 0.42 11.29 24.51
C LYS A 205 1.09 12.04 23.39
N ARG A 206 0.32 12.40 22.35
CA ARG A 206 0.78 13.31 21.30
C ARG A 206 -0.36 14.15 20.73
N HIS A 207 0.00 15.26 20.13
CA HIS A 207 -0.90 16.12 19.40
C HIS A 207 -0.99 15.68 17.93
N LEU A 208 -2.22 15.56 17.42
CA LEU A 208 -2.51 15.35 16.01
C LEU A 208 -2.94 16.69 15.41
N PRO A 209 -2.26 17.17 14.36
CA PRO A 209 -2.65 18.41 13.71
C PRO A 209 -3.97 18.19 12.97
N GLY A 210 -4.88 19.13 13.09
CA GLY A 210 -6.10 19.17 12.29
C GLY A 210 -5.80 19.46 10.82
N GLY A 211 -6.85 19.64 10.03
CA GLY A 211 -6.76 19.99 8.62
C GLY A 211 -7.66 19.15 7.74
N SER A 212 -7.48 19.25 6.42
CA SER A 212 -8.34 18.59 5.45
C SER A 212 -8.01 17.10 5.32
N TYR A 213 -9.05 16.28 5.33
CA TYR A 213 -8.98 14.83 5.15
C TYR A 213 -10.00 14.37 4.11
N ALA A 214 -9.58 13.50 3.22
CA ALA A 214 -10.48 12.68 2.41
C ALA A 214 -10.80 11.42 3.21
N LEU A 215 -12.05 10.99 3.22
CA LEU A 215 -12.48 9.81 3.95
C LEU A 215 -13.55 9.00 3.20
N ILE A 216 -13.56 7.70 3.44
CA ILE A 216 -14.67 6.78 3.16
C ILE A 216 -15.05 6.06 4.46
N ARG A 217 -16.33 5.81 4.67
CA ARG A 217 -16.82 5.03 5.81
C ARG A 217 -17.31 3.68 5.33
N ARG A 218 -16.87 2.61 5.97
CA ARG A 218 -17.17 1.23 5.56
C ARG A 218 -17.49 0.35 6.76
N SER A 219 -18.40 -0.58 6.55
CA SER A 219 -18.62 -1.69 7.47
C SER A 219 -17.63 -2.82 7.12
N VAL A 220 -16.77 -3.17 8.06
CA VAL A 220 -15.77 -4.23 7.92
C VAL A 220 -16.30 -5.48 8.60
N THR A 221 -16.37 -6.57 7.87
CA THR A 221 -16.84 -7.88 8.37
C THR A 221 -15.77 -8.97 8.22
N ASP A 222 -14.70 -8.67 7.49
CA ASP A 222 -13.55 -9.56 7.26
C ASP A 222 -12.26 -8.74 7.29
N PRO A 223 -11.22 -9.17 8.00
CA PRO A 223 -9.93 -8.46 8.07
C PRO A 223 -9.29 -8.16 6.70
N ALA A 224 -9.53 -8.99 5.68
CA ALA A 224 -9.01 -8.74 4.33
C ALA A 224 -9.59 -7.46 3.69
N GLN A 225 -10.75 -6.99 4.13
CA GLN A 225 -11.41 -5.80 3.61
C GLN A 225 -10.67 -4.50 3.97
N TYR A 226 -9.88 -4.47 5.05
CA TYR A 226 -9.10 -3.28 5.40
C TYR A 226 -8.17 -2.86 4.27
N LEU A 227 -7.46 -3.81 3.68
CA LEU A 227 -6.55 -3.53 2.56
C LEU A 227 -7.33 -3.01 1.34
N VAL A 228 -8.47 -3.62 1.02
CA VAL A 228 -9.33 -3.24 -0.11
C VAL A 228 -9.82 -1.80 0.05
N TYR A 229 -10.29 -1.42 1.25
CA TYR A 229 -10.79 -0.08 1.50
C TYR A 229 -9.69 0.98 1.55
N TRP A 230 -8.48 0.62 2.00
CA TRP A 230 -7.33 1.50 1.86
C TRP A 230 -6.93 1.72 0.39
N GLU A 231 -7.01 0.69 -0.46
CA GLU A 231 -6.76 0.83 -1.91
C GLU A 231 -7.87 1.65 -2.58
N GLU A 232 -9.11 1.48 -2.14
CA GLU A 232 -10.27 2.23 -2.64
C GLU A 232 -10.12 3.74 -2.39
N ILE A 233 -9.88 4.15 -1.14
CA ILE A 233 -9.74 5.58 -0.82
C ILE A 233 -8.52 6.20 -1.49
N MET A 234 -7.38 5.52 -1.53
CA MET A 234 -6.18 6.02 -2.23
C MET A 234 -6.45 6.25 -3.71
N SER A 235 -7.14 5.32 -4.36
CA SER A 235 -7.53 5.46 -5.77
C SER A 235 -8.49 6.63 -5.98
N ALA A 236 -9.45 6.84 -5.07
CA ALA A 236 -10.40 7.95 -5.13
C ALA A 236 -9.70 9.32 -4.95
N VAL A 237 -8.76 9.42 -3.99
CA VAL A 237 -7.96 10.64 -3.76
C VAL A 237 -7.16 11.02 -5.01
N ILE A 238 -6.54 10.03 -5.67
CA ILE A 238 -5.78 10.24 -6.90
C ILE A 238 -6.70 10.63 -8.05
N ALA A 239 -7.84 9.95 -8.22
CA ALA A 239 -8.81 10.27 -9.26
C ALA A 239 -9.39 11.69 -9.11
N ALA A 240 -9.56 12.15 -7.87
CA ALA A 240 -9.98 13.51 -7.53
C ALA A 240 -8.84 14.54 -7.65
N GLN A 241 -7.62 14.13 -8.01
CA GLN A 241 -6.43 14.98 -8.12
C GLN A 241 -6.10 15.75 -6.84
N LEU A 242 -6.42 15.18 -5.66
CA LEU A 242 -6.08 15.77 -4.37
C LEU A 242 -4.61 15.52 -4.04
N GLU A 243 -3.91 16.54 -3.58
CA GLU A 243 -2.55 16.42 -3.08
C GLU A 243 -2.57 15.79 -1.69
N ILE A 244 -1.79 14.70 -1.50
CA ILE A 244 -1.67 14.01 -0.22
C ILE A 244 -0.66 14.76 0.67
N ASP A 245 -1.06 15.01 1.91
CA ASP A 245 -0.28 15.67 2.94
C ASP A 245 0.58 14.65 3.73
N ASP A 246 1.58 15.14 4.47
CA ASP A 246 2.47 14.35 5.32
C ASP A 246 1.90 14.07 6.72
N ARG A 247 0.73 14.65 7.05
CA ARG A 247 -0.01 14.34 8.27
C ARG A 247 -0.41 12.85 8.31
N PRO A 248 -0.60 12.27 9.51
CA PRO A 248 -0.96 10.87 9.63
C PRO A 248 -2.25 10.51 8.91
N CYS A 249 -2.24 9.39 8.16
CA CYS A 249 -3.46 8.71 7.78
C CYS A 249 -3.85 7.73 8.88
N PHE A 250 -5.15 7.52 9.11
CA PHE A 250 -5.62 6.68 10.18
C PHE A 250 -6.97 6.05 9.86
N GLU A 251 -7.29 5.01 10.61
CA GLU A 251 -8.62 4.43 10.71
C GLU A 251 -9.30 5.01 11.94
N GLN A 252 -10.51 5.56 11.78
CA GLN A 252 -11.36 6.00 12.90
C GLN A 252 -12.47 4.98 13.10
N TYR A 253 -12.47 4.34 14.25
CA TYR A 253 -13.46 3.34 14.63
C TYR A 253 -14.67 4.01 15.28
N HIS A 254 -15.82 3.92 14.64
CA HIS A 254 -17.09 4.41 15.18
C HIS A 254 -17.79 3.35 16.03
N HIS A 255 -17.61 2.08 15.65
CA HIS A 255 -18.13 0.94 16.39
C HIS A 255 -17.28 -0.30 16.14
N TYR A 256 -17.12 -1.14 17.15
CA TYR A 256 -16.50 -2.45 17.05
C TYR A 256 -17.28 -3.44 17.90
N ASP A 257 -17.77 -4.52 17.28
CA ASP A 257 -18.44 -5.63 17.95
C ASP A 257 -17.42 -6.77 18.18
N ALA A 258 -16.95 -6.91 19.41
CA ALA A 258 -15.98 -7.93 19.79
C ALA A 258 -16.49 -9.37 19.62
N ALA A 259 -17.82 -9.59 19.65
CA ALA A 259 -18.39 -10.93 19.50
C ALA A 259 -18.38 -11.42 18.06
N THR A 260 -18.55 -10.50 17.11
CA THR A 260 -18.62 -10.83 15.66
C THR A 260 -17.39 -10.37 14.89
N GLY A 261 -16.52 -9.53 15.47
CA GLY A 261 -15.39 -8.91 14.80
C GLY A 261 -15.79 -7.82 13.78
N LYS A 262 -17.08 -7.44 13.73
CA LYS A 262 -17.55 -6.39 12.81
C LYS A 262 -17.16 -5.02 13.32
N ALA A 263 -16.75 -4.16 12.39
CA ALA A 263 -16.40 -2.78 12.68
C ALA A 263 -17.09 -1.81 11.71
N ASP A 264 -17.37 -0.60 12.19
CA ASP A 264 -17.74 0.56 11.38
C ASP A 264 -16.59 1.55 11.44
N VAL A 265 -15.93 1.76 10.29
CA VAL A 265 -14.63 2.41 10.23
C VAL A 265 -14.60 3.47 9.14
N SER A 266 -14.09 4.66 9.46
CA SER A 266 -13.68 5.65 8.48
C SER A 266 -12.19 5.51 8.19
N PHE A 267 -11.84 5.38 6.91
CA PHE A 267 -10.47 5.40 6.40
C PHE A 267 -10.15 6.84 6.01
N CYS A 268 -9.18 7.46 6.68
CA CYS A 268 -8.90 8.89 6.58
C CYS A 268 -7.51 9.14 5.98
N VAL A 269 -7.47 9.87 4.86
CA VAL A 269 -6.24 10.29 4.18
C VAL A 269 -6.09 11.79 4.28
N ALA A 270 -4.97 12.27 4.82
CA ALA A 270 -4.67 13.68 4.91
C ALA A 270 -4.42 14.26 3.51
N VAL A 271 -5.09 15.38 3.19
CA VAL A 271 -4.99 16.03 1.88
C VAL A 271 -4.83 17.54 2.02
N VAL A 272 -4.27 18.17 0.99
CA VAL A 272 -4.24 19.62 0.81
C VAL A 272 -5.43 20.00 -0.07
N LEU A 273 -6.28 20.91 0.40
CA LEU A 273 -7.38 21.46 -0.36
C LEU A 273 -7.09 22.89 -0.78
#